data_be20275ff5646d7c4f0c61f1f434c2dc
#
_entry.id   be20275ff5646d7c4f0c61f1f434c2dc
#
_cell.length_a   1.000
_cell.length_b   1.000
_cell.length_c   1.000
_cell.angle_alpha   90.00
_cell.angle_beta   90.00
_cell.angle_gamma   90.00
#
_symmetry.space_group_name_H-M   'P 1'
#
loop_
_entity.id
_entity.type
_entity.pdbx_description
1 polymer ?
#
loop_
_entity_poly.entity_id
_entity_poly.type
_entity_poly.pdbx_seq_one_letter_code
_entity_poly.pdbx_strand_id
1 'polypeptide(L)'
;YGATEKLTIRNQKRGRIDKRVLHRIPMGRQDLFKNIIIKDDKPLDVCLLVDESGSMSGSRIRDARMSCIALKEALQDNPKLNLWVMGHTADGMAWHDNPNSTNMTIYHSPNTTDRPMAMGSMRARCENRDGNAILAASSKVREETDNPTSNKLMIIFSDGCPAAINYGG
;
A
#
# COMPACT_ATOMS: atom_id res chain seq x y z
N TYR A 1 -17.64 5.71 15.19
CA TYR A 1 -16.84 6.88 15.60
C TYR A 1 -15.59 6.34 16.30
N GLY A 2 -14.43 6.27 15.57
CA GLY A 2 -13.16 5.89 16.16
C GLY A 2 -12.69 6.98 17.11
N ALA A 3 -12.46 6.62 18.37
CA ALA A 3 -11.91 7.56 19.35
C ALA A 3 -10.46 7.85 19.00
N THR A 4 -10.17 9.09 18.66
CA THR A 4 -8.80 9.57 18.44
C THR A 4 -8.08 9.61 19.79
N GLU A 5 -7.20 8.65 20.05
CA GLU A 5 -6.43 8.60 21.29
C GLU A 5 -5.29 9.62 21.22
N LYS A 6 -5.29 10.60 22.13
CA LYS A 6 -4.23 11.59 22.26
C LYS A 6 -3.25 11.17 23.35
N LEU A 7 -2.08 10.74 22.98
CA LEU A 7 -0.98 10.46 23.91
C LEU A 7 -0.15 11.73 24.11
N THR A 8 -0.03 12.21 25.35
CA THR A 8 0.81 13.35 25.67
C THR A 8 2.12 12.89 26.32
N ILE A 9 3.23 13.01 25.59
CA ILE A 9 4.58 12.74 26.11
C ILE A 9 5.12 14.04 26.66
N ARG A 10 5.45 14.04 27.97
CA ARG A 10 5.94 15.22 28.71
C ARG A 10 7.45 15.16 28.93
N ASN A 11 7.98 16.23 29.55
CA ASN A 11 9.40 16.35 29.88
C ASN A 11 10.32 16.19 28.64
N GLN A 12 9.92 16.82 27.55
CA GLN A 12 10.69 16.84 26.31
C GLN A 12 11.56 18.12 26.24
N LYS A 13 12.68 18.02 25.52
CA LYS A 13 13.57 19.18 25.26
C LYS A 13 13.09 20.06 24.11
N ARG A 14 12.14 19.58 23.31
CA ARG A 14 11.55 20.26 22.14
C ARG A 14 10.07 19.92 22.02
N GLY A 15 9.29 20.82 21.44
CA GLY A 15 7.86 20.66 21.23
C GLY A 15 7.06 21.85 21.75
N ARG A 16 5.81 21.60 22.14
CA ARG A 16 4.94 22.63 22.72
C ARG A 16 5.25 22.80 24.20
N ILE A 17 5.38 24.05 24.67
CA ILE A 17 5.62 24.36 26.11
C ILE A 17 4.54 23.72 26.99
N ASP A 18 4.95 22.96 27.99
CA ASP A 18 4.04 22.44 29.03
C ASP A 18 3.93 23.46 30.17
N LYS A 19 2.81 24.20 30.19
CA LYS A 19 2.56 25.25 31.21
C LYS A 19 2.63 24.74 32.63
N ARG A 20 2.48 23.43 32.87
CA ARG A 20 2.51 22.85 34.23
C ARG A 20 3.90 22.77 34.85
N VAL A 21 4.95 22.85 34.02
CA VAL A 21 6.33 22.72 34.46
C VAL A 21 7.15 24.01 34.32
N LEU A 22 6.50 25.14 34.01
CA LEU A 22 7.16 26.44 33.87
C LEU A 22 7.90 26.89 35.15
N HIS A 23 7.42 26.49 36.34
CA HIS A 23 8.08 26.73 37.62
C HIS A 23 9.49 26.14 37.69
N ARG A 24 9.89 25.26 36.81
CA ARG A 24 11.22 24.61 36.73
C ARG A 24 12.25 25.44 35.97
N ILE A 25 11.82 26.51 35.25
CA ILE A 25 12.73 27.38 34.49
C ILE A 25 13.83 27.99 35.38
N PRO A 26 13.53 28.53 36.55
CA PRO A 26 14.57 29.09 37.44
C PRO A 26 15.59 28.05 37.94
N MET A 27 15.24 26.75 37.85
CA MET A 27 16.10 25.64 38.23
C MET A 27 17.04 25.18 37.09
N GLY A 28 17.07 25.88 35.94
CA GLY A 28 17.90 25.56 34.79
C GLY A 28 17.48 24.30 34.00
N ARG A 29 16.25 23.79 34.22
CA ARG A 29 15.77 22.60 33.52
C ARG A 29 15.34 22.93 32.09
N GLN A 30 15.71 22.04 31.15
CA GLN A 30 15.41 22.19 29.74
C GLN A 30 14.27 21.29 29.24
N ASP A 31 13.74 20.42 30.10
CA ASP A 31 12.68 19.44 29.79
C ASP A 31 11.26 20.04 30.00
N LEU A 32 11.04 21.22 29.42
CA LEU A 32 9.85 22.06 29.63
C LEU A 32 8.76 21.84 28.55
N PHE A 33 9.01 20.95 27.60
CA PHE A 33 8.12 20.77 26.46
C PHE A 33 7.33 19.47 26.58
N LYS A 34 6.22 19.43 25.85
CA LYS A 34 5.40 18.24 25.64
C LYS A 34 5.15 18.03 24.14
N ASN A 35 5.07 16.79 23.73
CA ASN A 35 4.62 16.38 22.40
C ASN A 35 3.26 15.71 22.54
N ILE A 36 2.33 16.04 21.65
CA ILE A 36 1.03 15.39 21.55
C ILE A 36 1.10 14.49 20.34
N ILE A 37 1.09 13.20 20.57
CA ILE A 37 0.97 12.20 19.51
C ILE A 37 -0.53 11.87 19.39
N ILE A 38 -1.08 12.15 18.23
CA ILE A 38 -2.44 11.75 17.90
C ILE A 38 -2.31 10.35 17.29
N LYS A 39 -2.78 9.32 18.01
CA LYS A 39 -2.95 8.00 17.42
C LYS A 39 -4.19 8.05 16.56
N ASP A 40 -4.01 8.08 15.26
CA ASP A 40 -5.11 7.87 14.32
C ASP A 40 -5.37 6.35 14.29
N ASP A 41 -6.47 5.95 14.88
CA ASP A 41 -6.85 4.53 15.03
C ASP A 41 -7.66 4.03 13.82
N LYS A 42 -7.58 4.75 12.70
CA LYS A 42 -8.26 4.38 11.47
C LYS A 42 -7.67 3.11 10.87
N PRO A 43 -8.50 2.24 10.34
CA PRO A 43 -8.04 1.10 9.55
C PRO A 43 -7.16 1.57 8.39
N LEU A 44 -6.26 0.70 7.96
CA LEU A 44 -5.37 0.93 6.84
C LEU A 44 -5.64 -0.11 5.75
N ASP A 45 -6.01 0.38 4.57
CA ASP A 45 -6.17 -0.42 3.37
C ASP A 45 -4.87 -0.33 2.56
N VAL A 46 -4.18 -1.45 2.40
CA VAL A 46 -2.91 -1.55 1.66
C VAL A 46 -3.13 -2.30 0.36
N CYS A 47 -2.74 -1.71 -0.74
CA CYS A 47 -2.74 -2.36 -2.06
C CYS A 47 -1.30 -2.51 -2.54
N LEU A 48 -0.86 -3.74 -2.78
CA LEU A 48 0.38 -4.06 -3.45
C LEU A 48 0.06 -4.30 -4.93
N LEU A 49 0.54 -3.42 -5.80
CA LEU A 49 0.36 -3.50 -7.24
C LEU A 49 1.68 -3.89 -7.89
N VAL A 50 1.70 -5.01 -8.60
CA VAL A 50 2.92 -5.57 -9.21
C VAL A 50 2.81 -5.49 -10.72
N ASP A 51 3.79 -4.87 -11.32
CA ASP A 51 4.00 -4.91 -12.76
C ASP A 51 4.47 -6.33 -13.17
N GLU A 52 3.70 -6.96 -14.04
CA GLU A 52 3.99 -8.29 -14.61
C GLU A 52 4.43 -8.16 -16.07
N SER A 53 4.95 -7.03 -16.49
CA SER A 53 5.49 -6.86 -17.83
C SER A 53 6.76 -7.69 -18.07
N GLY A 54 7.10 -7.87 -19.35
CA GLY A 54 8.25 -8.67 -19.78
C GLY A 54 9.58 -8.16 -19.21
N SER A 55 9.72 -6.85 -19.01
CA SER A 55 10.91 -6.21 -18.41
C SER A 55 11.17 -6.64 -16.96
N MET A 56 10.11 -7.04 -16.26
CA MET A 56 10.20 -7.56 -14.89
C MET A 56 10.73 -8.99 -14.82
N SER A 57 11.05 -9.64 -15.95
CA SER A 57 11.54 -11.03 -15.98
C SER A 57 12.77 -11.28 -15.12
N GLY A 58 12.94 -12.52 -14.65
CA GLY A 58 14.11 -12.97 -13.89
C GLY A 58 14.01 -12.64 -12.40
N SER A 59 15.01 -11.96 -11.85
CA SER A 59 15.07 -11.65 -10.42
C SER A 59 14.02 -10.64 -9.99
N ARG A 60 13.70 -9.66 -10.83
CA ARG A 60 12.78 -8.57 -10.48
C ARG A 60 11.40 -9.08 -10.07
N ILE A 61 10.75 -9.90 -10.92
CA ILE A 61 9.43 -10.46 -10.60
C ILE A 61 9.49 -11.43 -9.44
N ARG A 62 10.60 -12.18 -9.29
CA ARG A 62 10.80 -13.08 -8.15
C ARG A 62 10.90 -12.27 -6.85
N ASP A 63 11.67 -11.20 -6.84
CA ASP A 63 11.90 -10.37 -5.66
C ASP A 63 10.63 -9.60 -5.28
N ALA A 64 9.87 -9.08 -6.27
CA ALA A 64 8.55 -8.49 -6.06
C ALA A 64 7.57 -9.49 -5.45
N ARG A 65 7.50 -10.70 -5.99
CA ARG A 65 6.67 -11.80 -5.47
C ARG A 65 7.02 -12.15 -4.03
N MET A 66 8.32 -12.31 -3.74
CA MET A 66 8.79 -12.62 -2.38
C MET A 66 8.46 -11.50 -1.40
N SER A 67 8.59 -10.23 -1.83
CA SER A 67 8.20 -9.07 -1.04
C SER A 67 6.71 -9.05 -0.73
N CYS A 68 5.86 -9.36 -1.70
CA CYS A 68 4.41 -9.46 -1.50
C CYS A 68 4.04 -10.57 -0.51
N ILE A 69 4.69 -11.74 -0.62
CA ILE A 69 4.46 -12.85 0.31
C ILE A 69 4.91 -12.47 1.73
N ALA A 70 6.10 -11.90 1.87
CA ALA A 70 6.62 -11.48 3.17
C ALA A 70 5.74 -10.39 3.83
N LEU A 71 5.26 -9.42 3.05
CA LEU A 71 4.34 -8.39 3.55
C LEU A 71 3.00 -9.00 3.95
N LYS A 72 2.44 -9.92 3.18
CA LYS A 72 1.21 -10.62 3.56
C LYS A 72 1.37 -11.32 4.89
N GLU A 73 2.41 -12.15 5.04
CA GLU A 73 2.68 -12.88 6.28
C GLU A 73 2.87 -11.95 7.48
N ALA A 74 3.56 -10.82 7.28
CA ALA A 74 3.80 -9.84 8.34
C ALA A 74 2.54 -9.08 8.77
N LEU A 75 1.57 -8.90 7.88
CA LEU A 75 0.43 -8.02 8.08
C LEU A 75 -0.89 -8.76 8.35
N GLN A 76 -0.99 -10.05 8.05
CA GLN A 76 -2.23 -10.83 8.09
C GLN A 76 -2.89 -10.88 9.49
N ASP A 77 -2.10 -10.80 10.56
CA ASP A 77 -2.60 -10.89 11.93
C ASP A 77 -3.11 -9.54 12.49
N ASN A 78 -3.02 -8.47 11.69
CA ASN A 78 -3.46 -7.16 12.13
C ASN A 78 -4.93 -6.90 11.72
N PRO A 79 -5.88 -6.91 12.66
CA PRO A 79 -7.31 -6.77 12.34
C PRO A 79 -7.71 -5.37 11.82
N LYS A 80 -6.80 -4.39 11.90
CA LYS A 80 -7.02 -3.03 11.39
C LYS A 80 -6.43 -2.81 10.00
N LEU A 81 -5.92 -3.87 9.38
CA LEU A 81 -5.27 -3.80 8.10
C LEU A 81 -5.98 -4.71 7.09
N ASN A 82 -6.38 -4.13 5.98
CA ASN A 82 -6.86 -4.87 4.83
C ASN A 82 -5.77 -4.87 3.76
N LEU A 83 -5.51 -6.02 3.17
CA LEU A 83 -4.45 -6.18 2.18
C LEU A 83 -5.02 -6.67 0.85
N TRP A 84 -4.69 -5.96 -0.22
CA TRP A 84 -4.89 -6.42 -1.60
C TRP A 84 -3.52 -6.64 -2.25
N VAL A 85 -3.39 -7.73 -2.99
CA VAL A 85 -2.23 -8.01 -3.83
C VAL A 85 -2.73 -8.25 -5.24
N MET A 86 -2.34 -7.38 -6.15
CA MET A 86 -2.76 -7.39 -7.54
C MET A 86 -1.55 -7.36 -8.47
N GLY A 87 -1.63 -8.06 -9.58
CA GLY A 87 -0.68 -7.95 -10.68
C GLY A 87 -1.36 -7.34 -11.90
N HIS A 88 -0.58 -6.67 -12.75
CA HIS A 88 -1.10 -6.16 -14.01
C HIS A 88 -0.14 -6.41 -15.17
N THR A 89 -0.72 -6.60 -16.34
CA THR A 89 -0.02 -6.66 -17.63
C THR A 89 -0.93 -6.09 -18.72
N ALA A 90 -0.39 -5.72 -19.85
CA ALA A 90 -1.13 -5.16 -20.97
C ALA A 90 -0.79 -5.90 -22.26
N ASP A 91 -1.66 -5.78 -23.27
CA ASP A 91 -1.47 -6.24 -24.66
C ASP A 91 -1.02 -7.71 -24.81
N GLY A 92 -1.37 -8.55 -23.84
CA GLY A 92 -0.78 -9.85 -23.62
C GLY A 92 -1.19 -10.97 -24.54
N MET A 93 -2.14 -10.74 -25.43
CA MET A 93 -2.52 -11.79 -26.40
C MET A 93 -3.06 -11.14 -27.67
N ALA A 94 -2.34 -11.31 -28.76
CA ALA A 94 -2.71 -10.79 -30.08
C ALA A 94 -4.06 -11.33 -30.63
N TRP A 95 -4.66 -12.26 -29.94
CA TRP A 95 -5.96 -12.87 -30.25
C TRP A 95 -7.13 -12.46 -29.35
N HIS A 96 -6.92 -11.58 -28.40
CA HIS A 96 -8.04 -10.97 -27.67
C HIS A 96 -8.60 -9.80 -28.48
N ASP A 97 -9.92 -9.70 -28.49
CA ASP A 97 -10.69 -8.70 -29.27
C ASP A 97 -10.39 -7.23 -28.86
N ASN A 98 -9.59 -7.02 -27.83
CA ASN A 98 -9.18 -5.69 -27.37
C ASN A 98 -7.67 -5.64 -27.09
N PRO A 99 -6.85 -5.31 -28.10
CA PRO A 99 -5.38 -5.22 -27.96
C PRO A 99 -4.93 -4.10 -27.02
N ASN A 100 -5.82 -3.16 -26.65
CA ASN A 100 -5.53 -2.05 -25.75
C ASN A 100 -5.97 -2.32 -24.31
N SER A 101 -6.19 -3.57 -23.92
CA SER A 101 -6.66 -3.91 -22.58
C SER A 101 -5.54 -3.95 -21.56
N THR A 102 -5.86 -3.56 -20.34
CA THR A 102 -5.05 -3.82 -19.16
C THR A 102 -5.64 -4.99 -18.39
N ASN A 103 -4.87 -6.05 -18.27
CA ASN A 103 -5.29 -7.26 -17.56
C ASN A 103 -4.85 -7.14 -16.08
N MET A 104 -5.82 -7.29 -15.18
CA MET A 104 -5.59 -7.28 -13.73
C MET A 104 -5.76 -8.70 -13.19
N THR A 105 -4.80 -9.15 -12.39
CA THR A 105 -4.86 -10.41 -11.66
C THR A 105 -4.94 -10.13 -10.18
N ILE A 106 -5.97 -10.63 -9.50
CA ILE A 106 -6.09 -10.49 -8.04
C ILE A 106 -5.51 -11.76 -7.39
N TYR A 107 -4.42 -11.61 -6.67
CA TYR A 107 -3.73 -12.69 -5.96
C TYR A 107 -4.22 -12.84 -4.53
N HIS A 108 -4.58 -11.73 -3.91
CA HIS A 108 -5.14 -11.69 -2.57
C HIS A 108 -6.07 -10.48 -2.40
N SER A 109 -7.16 -10.68 -1.67
CA SER A 109 -8.09 -9.61 -1.25
C SER A 109 -8.77 -10.05 0.06
N PRO A 110 -9.14 -9.11 0.94
CA PRO A 110 -9.81 -9.44 2.20
C PRO A 110 -11.11 -10.23 2.01
N ASN A 111 -11.78 -10.04 0.88
CA ASN A 111 -13.08 -10.62 0.56
C ASN A 111 -13.00 -11.95 -0.20
N THR A 112 -11.79 -12.41 -0.54
CA THR A 112 -11.61 -13.69 -1.23
C THR A 112 -11.06 -14.76 -0.29
N THR A 113 -11.53 -15.98 -0.49
CA THR A 113 -10.96 -17.15 0.21
C THR A 113 -9.46 -17.19 0.00
N ASP A 114 -8.71 -17.32 1.07
CA ASP A 114 -7.25 -17.34 1.00
C ASP A 114 -6.77 -18.49 0.10
N ARG A 115 -5.99 -18.12 -0.91
CA ARG A 115 -5.33 -19.04 -1.85
C ARG A 115 -3.82 -18.87 -1.70
N PRO A 116 -3.20 -19.53 -0.74
CA PRO A 116 -1.78 -19.30 -0.41
C PRO A 116 -0.84 -19.52 -1.60
N MET A 117 -1.21 -20.39 -2.55
CA MET A 117 -0.45 -20.63 -3.76
C MET A 117 -0.66 -19.60 -4.88
N ALA A 118 -1.67 -18.73 -4.78
CA ALA A 118 -1.99 -17.79 -5.85
C ALA A 118 -0.84 -16.83 -6.14
N MET A 119 -0.20 -16.27 -5.12
CA MET A 119 0.96 -15.39 -5.30
C MET A 119 2.16 -16.10 -5.92
N GLY A 120 2.30 -17.42 -5.73
CA GLY A 120 3.33 -18.24 -6.36
C GLY A 120 3.24 -18.27 -7.90
N SER A 121 2.06 -18.02 -8.47
CA SER A 121 1.83 -17.98 -9.91
C SER A 121 2.20 -16.64 -10.59
N MET A 122 2.55 -15.62 -9.81
CA MET A 122 2.97 -14.30 -10.29
C MET A 122 4.22 -14.43 -11.18
N ARG A 123 4.13 -13.92 -12.41
CA ARG A 123 5.19 -14.06 -13.42
C ARG A 123 5.17 -12.89 -14.40
N ALA A 124 6.31 -12.56 -14.96
CA ALA A 124 6.41 -11.61 -16.05
C ALA A 124 5.71 -12.16 -17.32
N ARG A 125 5.02 -11.26 -18.03
CA ARG A 125 4.21 -11.58 -19.22
C ARG A 125 4.57 -10.65 -20.37
N CYS A 126 3.71 -9.71 -20.71
CA CYS A 126 3.81 -8.91 -21.93
C CYS A 126 4.18 -7.43 -21.61
N GLU A 127 3.31 -6.51 -21.96
CA GLU A 127 3.53 -5.08 -21.83
C GLU A 127 2.91 -4.55 -20.52
N ASN A 128 3.05 -3.23 -20.24
CA ASN A 128 2.41 -2.60 -19.09
C ASN A 128 1.71 -1.29 -19.43
N ARG A 129 0.65 -0.99 -18.69
CA ARG A 129 -0.10 0.28 -18.69
C ARG A 129 -0.33 0.73 -17.25
N ASP A 130 0.71 1.27 -16.63
CA ASP A 130 0.72 1.59 -15.21
C ASP A 130 -0.44 2.52 -14.82
N GLY A 131 -0.72 3.56 -15.60
CA GLY A 131 -1.79 4.51 -15.30
C GLY A 131 -3.17 3.85 -15.21
N ASN A 132 -3.51 3.00 -16.19
CA ASN A 132 -4.78 2.28 -16.20
C ASN A 132 -4.85 1.25 -15.06
N ALA A 133 -3.74 0.57 -14.77
CA ALA A 133 -3.64 -0.38 -13.69
C ALA A 133 -3.81 0.28 -12.32
N ILE A 134 -3.19 1.43 -12.09
CA ILE A 134 -3.34 2.21 -10.86
C ILE A 134 -4.80 2.65 -10.66
N LEU A 135 -5.45 3.15 -11.71
CA LEU A 135 -6.85 3.54 -11.65
C LEU A 135 -7.75 2.34 -11.33
N ALA A 136 -7.57 1.21 -12.05
CA ALA A 136 -8.35 0.00 -11.83
C ALA A 136 -8.17 -0.57 -10.42
N ALA A 137 -6.92 -0.66 -9.93
CA ALA A 137 -6.61 -1.12 -8.59
C ALA A 137 -7.20 -0.19 -7.53
N SER A 138 -7.12 1.13 -7.73
CA SER A 138 -7.70 2.13 -6.81
C SER A 138 -9.22 2.02 -6.73
N SER A 139 -9.89 1.83 -7.87
CA SER A 139 -11.34 1.63 -7.92
C SER A 139 -11.73 0.34 -7.19
N LYS A 140 -11.01 -0.76 -7.45
CA LYS A 140 -11.27 -2.06 -6.82
C LYS A 140 -11.15 -1.99 -5.29
N VAL A 141 -10.10 -1.37 -4.77
CA VAL A 141 -9.93 -1.19 -3.32
C VAL A 141 -11.05 -0.35 -2.73
N ARG A 142 -11.50 0.71 -3.43
CA ARG A 142 -12.62 1.56 -2.96
C ARG A 142 -13.95 0.82 -2.94
N GLU A 143 -14.19 -0.04 -3.91
CA GLU A 143 -15.42 -0.83 -4.01
C GLU A 143 -15.50 -1.93 -2.95
N GLU A 144 -14.36 -2.52 -2.60
CA GLU A 144 -14.29 -3.65 -1.68
C GLU A 144 -14.05 -3.25 -0.22
N THR A 145 -13.66 -2.00 0.05
CA THR A 145 -13.42 -1.56 1.43
C THR A 145 -14.73 -1.36 2.20
N ASP A 146 -14.83 -1.98 3.36
CA ASP A 146 -15.97 -1.82 4.26
C ASP A 146 -15.97 -0.46 4.99
N ASN A 147 -14.81 0.22 5.00
CA ASN A 147 -14.67 1.49 5.71
C ASN A 147 -14.21 2.62 4.78
N PRO A 148 -15.12 3.50 4.35
CA PRO A 148 -14.78 4.62 3.46
C PRO A 148 -13.81 5.64 4.09
N THR A 149 -13.68 5.64 5.42
CA THR A 149 -12.80 6.56 6.15
C THR A 149 -11.42 5.97 6.46
N SER A 150 -11.13 4.74 6.02
CA SER A 150 -9.81 4.11 6.16
C SER A 150 -8.73 4.91 5.42
N ASN A 151 -7.52 4.89 5.97
CA ASN A 151 -6.36 5.37 5.24
C ASN A 151 -6.03 4.37 4.12
N LYS A 152 -5.65 4.87 2.94
CA LYS A 152 -5.34 4.02 1.79
C LYS A 152 -3.89 4.22 1.37
N LEU A 153 -3.17 3.12 1.23
CA LEU A 153 -1.78 3.10 0.78
C LEU A 153 -1.66 2.16 -0.42
N MET A 154 -1.09 2.65 -1.51
CA MET A 154 -0.72 1.82 -2.65
C MET A 154 0.80 1.75 -2.76
N ILE A 155 1.34 0.55 -2.84
CA ILE A 155 2.76 0.29 -3.08
C ILE A 155 2.86 -0.39 -4.45
N ILE A 156 3.66 0.20 -5.34
CA ILE A 156 3.81 -0.26 -6.72
C ILE A 156 5.21 -0.85 -6.89
N PHE A 157 5.26 -2.08 -7.40
CA PHE A 157 6.49 -2.75 -7.79
C PHE A 157 6.56 -2.72 -9.32
N SER A 158 7.38 -1.84 -9.87
CA SER A 158 7.59 -1.67 -11.32
C SER A 158 9.05 -1.33 -11.59
N ASP A 159 9.53 -1.60 -12.79
CA ASP A 159 10.84 -1.14 -13.26
C ASP A 159 10.79 0.25 -13.94
N GLY A 160 9.62 0.86 -14.01
CA GLY A 160 9.42 2.26 -14.38
C GLY A 160 9.38 2.58 -15.88
N CYS A 161 9.24 1.58 -16.73
CA CYS A 161 9.15 1.78 -18.18
C CYS A 161 7.83 1.28 -18.76
N PRO A 162 6.75 2.09 -18.79
CA PRO A 162 5.52 1.71 -19.47
C PRO A 162 5.78 1.59 -20.99
N ALA A 163 5.36 0.48 -21.57
CA ALA A 163 5.71 0.12 -22.96
C ALA A 163 4.57 -0.57 -23.72
N ALA A 164 3.32 -0.15 -23.48
CA ALA A 164 2.17 -0.70 -24.19
C ALA A 164 1.93 -0.02 -25.53
N ILE A 165 1.33 -0.75 -26.48
CA ILE A 165 0.89 -0.20 -27.76
C ILE A 165 -0.11 0.93 -27.52
N ASN A 166 0.04 2.06 -28.21
CA ASN A 166 -0.79 3.28 -28.05
C ASN A 166 -0.80 3.89 -26.64
N TYR A 167 0.23 3.64 -25.83
CA TYR A 167 0.40 4.27 -24.53
C TYR A 167 1.11 5.61 -24.69
N GLY A 168 0.46 6.70 -24.37
CA GLY A 168 1.03 8.05 -24.46
C GLY A 168 0.77 8.77 -25.80
N GLY A 169 -0.21 8.33 -26.57
CA GLY A 169 -0.74 9.06 -27.73
C GLY A 169 -1.70 10.17 -27.34
#